data_17279b37f6574d5e7592d07ea31e167d
#
_entry.id   17279b37f6574d5e7592d07ea31e167d
#
_cell.length_a   1.000
_cell.length_b   1.000
_cell.length_c   1.000
_cell.angle_alpha   90.00
_cell.angle_beta   90.00
_cell.angle_gamma   90.00
#
_symmetry.space_group_name_H-M   'P 1'
#
loop_
_entity.id
_entity.type
_entity.pdbx_description
1 polymer ?
#
loop_
_entity_poly.entity_id
_entity_poly.type
_entity_poly.pdbx_seq_one_letter_code
_entity_poly.pdbx_strand_id
1 'polypeptide(L)'
;MKKWVCPVCGYVHEGDTPPEKCPVCKVPGERFTLQAEELTWAAEHVLGVGKVFGDDVPEEVREEIISGLRSNFEGECSEVGMYLAMARVAYREGYPEIGDYWNKAGLEEAEHAAKFAELLGEVLTDSSKKNLQMRVDAENGATAGKFELAKLAKKYNLDAIHDMVHEMARDEARHGKAFKGLLERYFK
;
A
#
# COMPACT_ATOMS: atom_id res chain seq x y z
N MET A 1 -28.62 8.76 -20.63
CA MET A 1 -29.24 9.90 -19.93
C MET A 1 -28.20 10.57 -19.06
N LYS A 2 -28.17 11.88 -19.08
CA LYS A 2 -27.19 12.65 -18.26
C LYS A 2 -27.67 12.70 -16.82
N LYS A 3 -26.71 12.74 -15.90
CA LYS A 3 -26.95 12.89 -14.45
C LYS A 3 -26.59 14.31 -14.02
N TRP A 4 -27.51 15.00 -13.39
CA TRP A 4 -27.35 16.36 -12.91
C TRP A 4 -27.40 16.38 -11.39
N VAL A 5 -26.38 16.91 -10.76
CA VAL A 5 -26.25 16.91 -9.29
C VAL A 5 -26.56 18.29 -8.73
N CYS A 6 -27.44 18.33 -7.74
CA CYS A 6 -27.73 19.53 -6.99
C CYS A 6 -26.54 19.88 -6.05
N PRO A 7 -25.89 21.05 -6.19
CA PRO A 7 -24.73 21.39 -5.39
C PRO A 7 -25.05 21.70 -3.91
N VAL A 8 -26.33 21.79 -3.58
CA VAL A 8 -26.79 22.16 -2.22
C VAL A 8 -27.13 20.93 -1.39
N CYS A 9 -27.87 19.96 -1.96
CA CYS A 9 -28.37 18.79 -1.22
C CYS A 9 -27.92 17.44 -1.78
N GLY A 10 -27.14 17.42 -2.86
CA GLY A 10 -26.66 16.18 -3.49
C GLY A 10 -27.72 15.40 -4.29
N TYR A 11 -28.95 15.90 -4.43
CA TYR A 11 -29.99 15.23 -5.24
C TYR A 11 -29.51 15.05 -6.67
N VAL A 12 -29.67 13.84 -7.21
CA VAL A 12 -29.32 13.49 -8.60
C VAL A 12 -30.59 13.42 -9.44
N HIS A 13 -30.62 14.18 -10.53
CA HIS A 13 -31.65 14.16 -11.56
C HIS A 13 -31.13 13.47 -12.82
N GLU A 14 -31.85 12.50 -13.33
CA GLU A 14 -31.54 11.84 -14.60
C GLU A 14 -32.40 12.42 -15.72
N GLY A 15 -31.77 13.00 -16.74
CA GLY A 15 -32.42 13.60 -17.87
C GLY A 15 -31.45 14.28 -18.82
N ASP A 16 -31.93 14.73 -20.00
CA ASP A 16 -31.05 15.41 -20.95
C ASP A 16 -30.75 16.85 -20.56
N THR A 17 -31.59 17.43 -19.69
CA THR A 17 -31.42 18.77 -19.10
C THR A 17 -31.64 18.71 -17.58
N PRO A 18 -31.09 19.66 -16.82
CA PRO A 18 -31.39 19.76 -15.39
C PRO A 18 -32.88 20.06 -15.16
N PRO A 19 -33.44 19.73 -13.99
CA PRO A 19 -34.80 20.09 -13.64
C PRO A 19 -34.91 21.60 -13.44
N GLU A 20 -36.08 22.20 -13.63
CA GLU A 20 -36.28 23.65 -13.40
C GLU A 20 -35.93 24.06 -11.96
N LYS A 21 -36.24 23.18 -10.99
CA LYS A 21 -35.91 23.36 -9.56
C LYS A 21 -35.64 22.02 -8.92
N CYS A 22 -34.75 22.02 -7.95
CA CYS A 22 -34.48 20.84 -7.13
C CYS A 22 -35.76 20.41 -6.38
N PRO A 23 -36.21 19.15 -6.49
CA PRO A 23 -37.42 18.69 -5.78
C PRO A 23 -37.24 18.67 -4.27
N VAL A 24 -35.97 18.57 -3.79
CA VAL A 24 -35.63 18.49 -2.36
C VAL A 24 -35.45 19.88 -1.77
N CYS A 25 -34.49 20.66 -2.24
CA CYS A 25 -34.10 21.94 -1.61
C CYS A 25 -34.54 23.18 -2.35
N LYS A 26 -35.29 23.04 -3.45
CA LYS A 26 -35.91 24.11 -4.27
C LYS A 26 -34.92 25.06 -4.95
N VAL A 27 -33.61 24.77 -4.92
CA VAL A 27 -32.62 25.55 -5.66
C VAL A 27 -32.92 25.54 -7.15
N PRO A 28 -32.71 26.65 -7.90
CA PRO A 28 -32.92 26.71 -9.33
C PRO A 28 -32.07 25.66 -10.10
N GLY A 29 -32.64 25.11 -11.17
CA GLY A 29 -32.01 24.06 -11.98
C GLY A 29 -30.72 24.49 -12.67
N GLU A 30 -30.59 25.79 -12.98
CA GLU A 30 -29.36 26.36 -13.55
C GLU A 30 -28.10 26.19 -12.66
N ARG A 31 -28.29 25.88 -11.37
CA ARG A 31 -27.20 25.60 -10.43
C ARG A 31 -26.78 24.15 -10.42
N PHE A 32 -27.54 23.26 -11.06
CA PHE A 32 -27.12 21.86 -11.16
C PHE A 32 -25.86 21.73 -11.99
N THR A 33 -24.97 20.86 -11.56
CA THR A 33 -23.76 20.49 -12.30
C THR A 33 -23.95 19.15 -12.97
N LEU A 34 -23.52 19.04 -14.22
CA LEU A 34 -23.47 17.76 -14.91
C LEU A 34 -22.48 16.87 -14.18
N GLN A 35 -22.94 15.69 -13.75
CA GLN A 35 -22.03 14.68 -13.21
C GLN A 35 -21.13 14.23 -14.36
N ALA A 36 -19.82 14.32 -14.19
CA ALA A 36 -18.89 13.75 -15.14
C ALA A 36 -19.19 12.24 -15.29
N GLU A 37 -19.22 11.76 -16.52
CA GLU A 37 -19.22 10.32 -16.74
C GLU A 37 -17.99 9.73 -16.06
N GLU A 38 -18.16 8.61 -15.36
CA GLU A 38 -17.01 7.89 -14.83
C GLU A 38 -16.07 7.57 -15.99
N LEU A 39 -14.82 7.98 -15.85
CA LEU A 39 -13.81 7.67 -16.85
C LEU A 39 -13.67 6.15 -16.96
N THR A 40 -13.97 5.63 -18.14
CA THR A 40 -13.70 4.23 -18.46
C THR A 40 -12.24 4.12 -18.84
N TRP A 41 -11.45 3.51 -17.98
CA TRP A 41 -10.04 3.27 -18.25
C TRP A 41 -9.88 2.15 -19.29
N ALA A 42 -8.88 2.27 -20.16
CA ALA A 42 -8.57 1.26 -21.17
C ALA A 42 -8.15 -0.10 -20.56
N ALA A 43 -7.66 -0.07 -19.33
CA ALA A 43 -7.38 -1.26 -18.53
C ALA A 43 -7.70 -0.96 -17.06
N GLU A 44 -8.32 -1.92 -16.39
CA GLU A 44 -8.53 -1.88 -14.94
C GLU A 44 -7.39 -2.62 -14.26
N HIS A 45 -6.92 -2.07 -13.14
CA HIS A 45 -5.94 -2.73 -12.29
C HIS A 45 -6.67 -3.57 -11.25
N VAL A 46 -6.55 -4.89 -11.37
CA VAL A 46 -7.26 -5.85 -10.50
C VAL A 46 -6.27 -6.51 -9.56
N LEU A 47 -6.45 -6.31 -8.24
CA LEU A 47 -5.68 -7.02 -7.24
C LEU A 47 -6.06 -8.50 -7.16
N GLY A 48 -5.06 -9.35 -6.94
CA GLY A 48 -5.27 -10.78 -6.75
C GLY A 48 -5.51 -11.54 -8.06
N VAL A 49 -5.23 -10.93 -9.21
CA VAL A 49 -5.40 -11.58 -10.53
C VAL A 49 -4.58 -12.86 -10.66
N GLY A 50 -3.46 -12.98 -9.96
CA GLY A 50 -2.64 -14.18 -9.91
C GLY A 50 -3.31 -15.39 -9.23
N LYS A 51 -4.48 -15.19 -8.62
CA LYS A 51 -5.32 -16.26 -8.03
C LYS A 51 -6.60 -16.52 -8.82
N VAL A 52 -6.77 -15.88 -9.98
CA VAL A 52 -7.93 -16.07 -10.86
C VAL A 52 -7.54 -17.02 -11.98
N PHE A 53 -8.13 -18.20 -11.98
CA PHE A 53 -7.84 -19.26 -12.96
C PHE A 53 -9.11 -19.65 -13.72
N GLY A 54 -8.92 -20.06 -14.98
CA GLY A 54 -9.98 -20.69 -15.75
C GLY A 54 -10.33 -22.09 -15.20
N ASP A 55 -11.50 -22.60 -15.54
CA ASP A 55 -12.01 -23.90 -15.07
C ASP A 55 -11.16 -25.09 -15.57
N ASP A 56 -10.39 -24.88 -16.63
CA ASP A 56 -9.50 -25.85 -17.26
C ASP A 56 -8.14 -26.01 -16.55
N VAL A 57 -7.82 -25.15 -15.59
CA VAL A 57 -6.56 -25.22 -14.82
C VAL A 57 -6.73 -26.18 -13.65
N PRO A 58 -5.95 -27.29 -13.57
CA PRO A 58 -6.01 -28.24 -12.46
C PRO A 58 -5.68 -27.59 -11.11
N GLU A 59 -6.26 -28.08 -10.02
CA GLU A 59 -6.07 -27.52 -8.67
C GLU A 59 -4.60 -27.55 -8.22
N GLU A 60 -3.90 -28.65 -8.49
CA GLU A 60 -2.48 -28.78 -8.18
C GLU A 60 -1.61 -27.72 -8.87
N VAL A 61 -1.98 -27.33 -10.11
CA VAL A 61 -1.27 -26.29 -10.86
C VAL A 61 -1.57 -24.91 -10.27
N ARG A 62 -2.81 -24.66 -9.84
CA ARG A 62 -3.19 -23.41 -9.15
C ARG A 62 -2.41 -23.25 -7.86
N GLU A 63 -2.34 -24.32 -7.04
CA GLU A 63 -1.58 -24.31 -5.78
C GLU A 63 -0.09 -24.07 -6.02
N GLU A 64 0.50 -24.71 -7.02
CA GLU A 64 1.90 -24.53 -7.40
C GLU A 64 2.18 -23.06 -7.81
N ILE A 65 1.32 -22.48 -8.66
CA ILE A 65 1.44 -21.08 -9.09
C ILE A 65 1.34 -20.14 -7.89
N ILE A 66 0.33 -20.27 -7.03
CA ILE A 66 0.14 -19.41 -5.86
C ILE A 66 1.31 -19.54 -4.89
N SER A 67 1.78 -20.76 -4.64
CA SER A 67 2.94 -21.02 -3.79
C SER A 67 4.20 -20.38 -4.37
N GLY A 68 4.40 -20.48 -5.69
CA GLY A 68 5.51 -19.83 -6.40
C GLY A 68 5.45 -18.30 -6.26
N LEU A 69 4.27 -17.69 -6.45
CA LEU A 69 4.10 -16.25 -6.29
C LEU A 69 4.42 -15.78 -4.85
N ARG A 70 3.98 -16.52 -3.83
CA ARG A 70 4.30 -16.20 -2.42
C ARG A 70 5.79 -16.31 -2.13
N SER A 71 6.42 -17.39 -2.60
CA SER A 71 7.86 -17.61 -2.40
C SER A 71 8.69 -16.51 -3.07
N ASN A 72 8.32 -16.10 -4.29
CA ASN A 72 8.99 -14.99 -4.96
C ASN A 72 8.76 -13.67 -4.21
N PHE A 73 7.53 -13.36 -3.78
CA PHE A 73 7.26 -12.17 -2.96
C PHE A 73 8.15 -12.08 -1.72
N GLU A 74 8.30 -13.18 -0.97
CA GLU A 74 9.15 -13.25 0.22
C GLU A 74 10.64 -13.09 -0.15
N GLY A 75 11.07 -13.71 -1.24
CA GLY A 75 12.42 -13.60 -1.78
C GLY A 75 12.78 -12.16 -2.11
N GLU A 76 11.98 -11.50 -2.94
CA GLU A 76 12.20 -10.11 -3.33
C GLU A 76 12.22 -9.14 -2.13
N CYS A 77 11.29 -9.31 -1.18
CA CYS A 77 11.30 -8.53 0.07
C CYS A 77 12.60 -8.69 0.85
N SER A 78 13.17 -9.90 0.88
CA SER A 78 14.43 -10.18 1.56
C SER A 78 15.63 -9.58 0.82
N GLU A 79 15.63 -9.65 -0.51
CA GLU A 79 16.70 -9.13 -1.36
C GLU A 79 16.81 -7.61 -1.29
N VAL A 80 15.72 -6.87 -1.12
CA VAL A 80 15.76 -5.42 -0.83
C VAL A 80 16.69 -5.13 0.36
N GLY A 81 16.47 -5.80 1.48
CA GLY A 81 17.29 -5.59 2.69
C GLY A 81 18.74 -6.03 2.50
N MET A 82 18.95 -7.17 1.85
CA MET A 82 20.30 -7.69 1.57
C MET A 82 21.11 -6.76 0.69
N TYR A 83 20.55 -6.29 -0.43
CA TYR A 83 21.27 -5.45 -1.39
C TYR A 83 21.61 -4.08 -0.81
N LEU A 84 20.69 -3.49 -0.03
CA LEU A 84 20.98 -2.24 0.70
C LEU A 84 22.10 -2.43 1.75
N ALA A 85 22.17 -3.59 2.40
CA ALA A 85 23.25 -3.91 3.32
C ALA A 85 24.58 -4.14 2.59
N MET A 86 24.57 -4.84 1.44
CA MET A 86 25.74 -5.06 0.58
C MET A 86 26.29 -3.74 0.01
N ALA A 87 25.42 -2.80 -0.35
CA ALA A 87 25.82 -1.47 -0.76
C ALA A 87 26.64 -0.75 0.33
N ARG A 88 26.18 -0.83 1.59
CA ARG A 88 26.92 -0.25 2.73
C ARG A 88 28.30 -0.90 2.94
N VAL A 89 28.42 -2.21 2.67
CA VAL A 89 29.72 -2.90 2.70
C VAL A 89 30.63 -2.36 1.61
N ALA A 90 30.15 -2.31 0.37
CA ALA A 90 30.93 -1.82 -0.77
C ALA A 90 31.44 -0.38 -0.57
N TYR A 91 30.61 0.51 -0.03
CA TYR A 91 31.05 1.87 0.28
C TYR A 91 32.14 1.92 1.35
N ARG A 92 32.04 1.09 2.40
CA ARG A 92 33.10 1.02 3.44
C ARG A 92 34.41 0.46 2.89
N GLU A 93 34.33 -0.41 1.90
CA GLU A 93 35.51 -0.98 1.23
C GLU A 93 36.12 -0.04 0.16
N GLY A 94 35.43 1.07 -0.16
CA GLY A 94 35.89 2.03 -1.15
C GLY A 94 35.50 1.70 -2.59
N TYR A 95 34.43 0.91 -2.78
CA TYR A 95 33.89 0.55 -4.09
C TYR A 95 32.52 1.22 -4.35
N PRO A 96 32.49 2.54 -4.57
CA PRO A 96 31.21 3.26 -4.69
C PRO A 96 30.37 2.80 -5.90
N GLU A 97 30.97 2.45 -7.03
CA GLU A 97 30.26 1.96 -8.20
C GLU A 97 29.51 0.64 -7.90
N ILE A 98 30.12 -0.27 -7.13
CA ILE A 98 29.49 -1.51 -6.68
C ILE A 98 28.32 -1.16 -5.72
N GLY A 99 28.55 -0.23 -4.78
CA GLY A 99 27.53 0.22 -3.84
C GLY A 99 26.32 0.84 -4.53
N ASP A 100 26.55 1.70 -5.54
CA ASP A 100 25.50 2.32 -6.33
C ASP A 100 24.68 1.30 -7.11
N TYR A 101 25.32 0.27 -7.67
CA TYR A 101 24.60 -0.80 -8.37
C TYR A 101 23.74 -1.64 -7.41
N TRP A 102 24.27 -1.99 -6.22
CA TRP A 102 23.47 -2.67 -5.19
C TRP A 102 22.26 -1.87 -4.75
N ASN A 103 22.39 -0.56 -4.55
CA ASN A 103 21.25 0.30 -4.22
C ASN A 103 20.21 0.33 -5.34
N LYS A 104 20.66 0.38 -6.60
CA LYS A 104 19.76 0.35 -7.76
C LYS A 104 19.03 -0.99 -7.82
N ALA A 105 19.74 -2.12 -7.72
CA ALA A 105 19.14 -3.45 -7.72
C ALA A 105 18.11 -3.59 -6.59
N GLY A 106 18.43 -3.17 -5.37
CA GLY A 106 17.49 -3.22 -4.24
C GLY A 106 16.19 -2.45 -4.48
N LEU A 107 16.22 -1.35 -5.24
CA LEU A 107 15.00 -0.64 -5.64
C LEU A 107 14.22 -1.39 -6.74
N GLU A 108 14.92 -2.08 -7.64
CA GLU A 108 14.29 -2.93 -8.65
C GLU A 108 13.58 -4.13 -7.98
N GLU A 109 14.21 -4.77 -6.96
CA GLU A 109 13.56 -5.85 -6.20
C GLU A 109 12.35 -5.36 -5.39
N ALA A 110 12.36 -4.11 -4.91
CA ALA A 110 11.18 -3.54 -4.27
C ALA A 110 10.00 -3.41 -5.24
N GLU A 111 10.25 -3.07 -6.51
CA GLU A 111 9.24 -3.05 -7.58
C GLU A 111 8.74 -4.46 -7.92
N HIS A 112 9.62 -5.47 -7.95
CA HIS A 112 9.22 -6.86 -8.14
C HIS A 112 8.33 -7.35 -7.00
N ALA A 113 8.72 -7.10 -5.75
CA ALA A 113 7.91 -7.42 -4.57
C ALA A 113 6.52 -6.77 -4.64
N ALA A 114 6.44 -5.49 -5.04
CA ALA A 114 5.17 -4.80 -5.20
C ALA A 114 4.26 -5.49 -6.24
N LYS A 115 4.81 -5.90 -7.39
CA LYS A 115 4.06 -6.61 -8.43
C LYS A 115 3.55 -7.97 -7.95
N PHE A 116 4.38 -8.75 -7.23
CA PHE A 116 3.93 -10.01 -6.63
C PHE A 116 2.86 -9.78 -5.55
N ALA A 117 2.99 -8.73 -4.74
CA ALA A 117 1.95 -8.36 -3.77
C ALA A 117 0.61 -8.05 -4.45
N GLU A 118 0.62 -7.32 -5.56
CA GLU A 118 -0.57 -7.01 -6.35
C GLU A 118 -1.17 -8.24 -7.01
N LEU A 119 -0.35 -9.14 -7.60
CA LEU A 119 -0.81 -10.42 -8.15
C LEU A 119 -1.50 -11.27 -7.10
N LEU A 120 -0.99 -11.32 -5.88
CA LEU A 120 -1.55 -12.10 -4.78
C LEU A 120 -2.77 -11.43 -4.13
N GLY A 121 -2.76 -10.12 -3.97
CA GLY A 121 -3.82 -9.38 -3.25
C GLY A 121 -3.97 -9.83 -1.81
N GLU A 122 -2.89 -10.24 -1.14
CA GLU A 122 -2.93 -10.80 0.23
C GLU A 122 -2.47 -9.81 1.29
N VAL A 123 -1.48 -8.97 0.98
CA VAL A 123 -0.88 -8.02 1.93
C VAL A 123 -1.42 -6.59 1.79
N LEU A 124 -2.26 -6.36 0.80
CA LEU A 124 -2.88 -5.06 0.53
C LEU A 124 -4.33 -5.26 0.05
N THR A 125 -5.08 -4.17 0.04
CA THR A 125 -6.44 -4.12 -0.53
C THR A 125 -6.54 -3.00 -1.56
N ASP A 126 -7.61 -2.97 -2.35
CA ASP A 126 -7.96 -1.89 -3.29
C ASP A 126 -8.42 -0.59 -2.60
N SER A 127 -8.40 -0.54 -1.27
CA SER A 127 -8.83 0.60 -0.47
C SER A 127 -7.69 1.22 0.32
N SER A 128 -7.30 2.45 -0.04
CA SER A 128 -6.31 3.22 0.73
C SER A 128 -6.71 3.39 2.21
N LYS A 129 -8.01 3.52 2.50
CA LYS A 129 -8.51 3.58 3.87
C LYS A 129 -8.19 2.31 4.65
N LYS A 130 -8.51 1.14 4.08
CA LYS A 130 -8.25 -0.16 4.71
C LYS A 130 -6.74 -0.40 4.85
N ASN A 131 -5.96 -0.09 3.81
CA ASN A 131 -4.51 -0.25 3.85
C ASN A 131 -3.88 0.61 4.96
N LEU A 132 -4.30 1.87 5.10
CA LEU A 132 -3.84 2.73 6.21
C LEU A 132 -4.22 2.15 7.56
N GLN A 133 -5.46 1.67 7.75
CA GLN A 133 -5.88 1.08 9.02
C GLN A 133 -5.05 -0.15 9.38
N MET A 134 -4.85 -1.07 8.44
CA MET A 134 -4.02 -2.26 8.62
C MET A 134 -2.58 -1.88 9.02
N ARG A 135 -2.03 -0.84 8.39
CA ARG A 135 -0.66 -0.41 8.69
C ARG A 135 -0.55 0.28 10.04
N VAL A 136 -1.52 1.12 10.46
CA VAL A 136 -1.55 1.71 11.81
C VAL A 136 -1.44 0.61 12.87
N ASP A 137 -2.23 -0.46 12.74
CA ASP A 137 -2.25 -1.56 13.70
C ASP A 137 -0.93 -2.35 13.69
N ALA A 138 -0.40 -2.63 12.50
CA ALA A 138 0.87 -3.35 12.33
C ALA A 138 2.07 -2.56 12.86
N GLU A 139 2.17 -1.25 12.59
CA GLU A 139 3.25 -0.39 13.10
C GLU A 139 3.23 -0.29 14.63
N ASN A 140 2.03 -0.27 15.22
CA ASN A 140 1.90 -0.31 16.68
C ASN A 140 2.46 -1.61 17.27
N GLY A 141 2.14 -2.76 16.66
CA GLY A 141 2.71 -4.06 17.04
C GLY A 141 4.22 -4.14 16.82
N ALA A 142 4.71 -3.67 15.67
CA ALA A 142 6.14 -3.63 15.35
C ALA A 142 6.93 -2.74 16.32
N THR A 143 6.38 -1.59 16.72
CA THR A 143 6.94 -0.71 17.75
C THR A 143 7.12 -1.45 19.06
N ALA A 144 6.07 -2.12 19.54
CA ALA A 144 6.10 -2.86 20.81
C ALA A 144 7.12 -4.00 20.77
N GLY A 145 7.11 -4.82 19.70
CA GLY A 145 8.04 -5.95 19.56
C GLY A 145 9.50 -5.53 19.53
N LYS A 146 9.84 -4.50 18.72
CA LYS A 146 11.20 -3.96 18.66
C LYS A 146 11.63 -3.34 20.00
N PHE A 147 10.72 -2.68 20.71
CA PHE A 147 11.02 -2.10 22.00
C PHE A 147 11.34 -3.17 23.06
N GLU A 148 10.60 -4.28 23.09
CA GLU A 148 10.91 -5.40 23.99
C GLU A 148 12.24 -6.08 23.63
N LEU A 149 12.54 -6.24 22.34
CA LEU A 149 13.83 -6.76 21.90
C LEU A 149 15.00 -5.83 22.33
N ALA A 150 14.83 -4.52 22.19
CA ALA A 150 15.82 -3.54 22.65
C ALA A 150 16.05 -3.62 24.15
N LYS A 151 14.99 -3.74 24.97
CA LYS A 151 15.11 -3.95 26.43
C LYS A 151 15.88 -5.23 26.75
N LEU A 152 15.59 -6.32 26.04
CA LEU A 152 16.30 -7.58 26.23
C LEU A 152 17.79 -7.44 25.91
N ALA A 153 18.14 -6.79 24.80
CA ALA A 153 19.52 -6.52 24.44
C ALA A 153 20.24 -5.68 25.51
N LYS A 154 19.58 -4.64 26.02
CA LYS A 154 20.13 -3.80 27.08
C LYS A 154 20.40 -4.57 28.37
N LYS A 155 19.52 -5.48 28.76
CA LYS A 155 19.68 -6.33 29.94
C LYS A 155 20.99 -7.14 29.90
N TYR A 156 21.47 -7.50 28.71
CA TYR A 156 22.69 -8.28 28.53
C TYR A 156 23.89 -7.45 28.02
N ASN A 157 23.81 -6.12 28.11
CA ASN A 157 24.85 -5.18 27.68
C ASN A 157 25.20 -5.29 26.18
N LEU A 158 24.24 -5.65 25.34
CA LEU A 158 24.37 -5.71 23.88
C LEU A 158 24.00 -4.34 23.27
N ASP A 159 24.81 -3.32 23.59
CA ASP A 159 24.49 -1.92 23.31
C ASP A 159 24.29 -1.65 21.80
N ALA A 160 25.09 -2.22 20.92
CA ALA A 160 24.96 -2.06 19.49
C ALA A 160 23.60 -2.58 18.97
N ILE A 161 23.13 -3.71 19.50
CA ILE A 161 21.80 -4.25 19.15
C ILE A 161 20.70 -3.38 19.73
N HIS A 162 20.84 -2.99 21.03
CA HIS A 162 19.89 -2.11 21.68
C HIS A 162 19.69 -0.82 20.92
N ASP A 163 20.77 -0.11 20.60
CA ASP A 163 20.69 1.22 19.98
C ASP A 163 20.03 1.17 18.61
N MET A 164 20.43 0.21 17.76
CA MET A 164 19.85 0.03 16.42
C MET A 164 18.38 -0.35 16.48
N VAL A 165 18.00 -1.32 17.31
CA VAL A 165 16.61 -1.81 17.39
C VAL A 165 15.70 -0.78 18.06
N HIS A 166 16.22 -0.05 19.07
CA HIS A 166 15.49 1.03 19.73
C HIS A 166 15.20 2.21 18.76
N GLU A 167 16.16 2.57 17.91
CA GLU A 167 15.96 3.56 16.86
C GLU A 167 14.87 3.12 15.87
N MET A 168 14.94 1.86 15.38
CA MET A 168 13.90 1.30 14.52
C MET A 168 12.52 1.32 15.20
N ALA A 169 12.42 1.00 16.49
CA ALA A 169 11.15 1.08 17.23
C ALA A 169 10.55 2.51 17.21
N ARG A 170 11.40 3.53 17.28
CA ARG A 170 10.97 4.94 17.17
C ARG A 170 10.50 5.29 15.76
N ASP A 171 11.13 4.71 14.73
CA ASP A 171 10.70 4.88 13.35
C ASP A 171 9.32 4.26 13.11
N GLU A 172 9.08 3.01 13.59
CA GLU A 172 7.75 2.39 13.50
C GLU A 172 6.66 3.22 14.20
N ALA A 173 6.98 3.78 15.38
CA ALA A 173 6.05 4.69 16.07
C ALA A 173 5.75 5.96 15.26
N ARG A 174 6.74 6.49 14.54
CA ARG A 174 6.58 7.64 13.63
C ARG A 174 5.73 7.28 12.42
N HIS A 175 5.98 6.10 11.80
CA HIS A 175 5.18 5.59 10.68
C HIS A 175 3.72 5.41 11.09
N GLY A 176 3.46 4.74 12.20
CA GLY A 176 2.10 4.52 12.71
C GLY A 176 1.35 5.82 12.98
N LYS A 177 2.01 6.84 13.57
CA LYS A 177 1.42 8.17 13.78
C LYS A 177 1.13 8.89 12.46
N ALA A 178 2.03 8.78 11.47
CA ALA A 178 1.83 9.37 10.15
C ALA A 178 0.64 8.73 9.43
N PHE A 179 0.56 7.39 9.39
CA PHE A 179 -0.56 6.67 8.80
C PHE A 179 -1.89 6.98 9.48
N LYS A 180 -1.90 7.05 10.81
CA LYS A 180 -3.08 7.47 11.57
C LYS A 180 -3.52 8.90 11.22
N GLY A 181 -2.59 9.83 11.14
CA GLY A 181 -2.87 11.22 10.76
C GLY A 181 -3.45 11.33 9.35
N LEU A 182 -2.93 10.53 8.39
CA LEU A 182 -3.48 10.46 7.03
C LEU A 182 -4.89 9.84 7.02
N LEU A 183 -5.10 8.76 7.78
CA LEU A 183 -6.42 8.13 7.91
C LEU A 183 -7.46 9.13 8.44
N GLU A 184 -7.15 9.85 9.52
CA GLU A 184 -8.03 10.84 10.12
C GLU A 184 -8.28 12.05 9.21
N ARG A 185 -7.28 12.43 8.40
CA ARG A 185 -7.40 13.57 7.49
C ARG A 185 -8.29 13.30 6.29
N TYR A 186 -8.17 12.13 5.67
CA TYR A 186 -8.81 11.85 4.39
C TYR A 186 -10.07 10.98 4.50
N PHE A 187 -10.27 10.26 5.59
CA PHE A 187 -11.32 9.26 5.70
C PHE A 187 -12.16 9.43 6.99
N LYS A 188 -12.55 10.67 7.24
CA LYS A 188 -13.48 11.04 8.33
C LYS A 188 -14.85 10.39 8.18
#